data_b57dfe54ef799d326f34250896a423d0
#
_entry.id   b57dfe54ef799d326f34250896a423d0
#
_cell.length_a   1.000
_cell.length_b   1.000
_cell.length_c   1.000
_cell.angle_alpha   90.00
_cell.angle_beta   90.00
_cell.angle_gamma   90.00
#
_symmetry.space_group_name_H-M   'P 1'
#
loop_
_entity.id
_entity.type
_entity.pdbx_description
1 polymer ?
#
loop_
_entity_poly.entity_id
_entity_poly.type
_entity_poly.pdbx_seq_one_letter_code
_entity_poly.pdbx_strand_id
1 'polypeptide(L)'
;MTRPIIAAILLAFTASTCVAAEVVTLIGDGTAASTGDGGPAARATVSGPFGVTLGPDGALYVCETTGHRIRRIDLDTDRVSTVAGTGESGYAGDGGPATSAKLNEPYELRFDSAGNMVFVEMKNHVVRRVNRSTGAISTVAGTGIAGFSGDGGPAIDATLRQPHSICFDAEDSLYICDIGNHRIRKVDPRTGVISTFAGNGERKPTTDGGSLATTPLDGPRTLAFDGQNSLFLALREGNAVYQIDLTANTLHHVAGTGKSGYRGDNGDARTAELSGPKGIAVTPAMIYLADTESHTIRAIDRKSNIIRTLVGDGKAGDGPDGDPAHCRLDRPHGVEATADGVIYIGDSSNNRVRVLRATP
;
A
#
# COMPACT_ATOMS: atom_id res chain seq x y z
N MET A 1 -51.27 -36.81 26.25
CA MET A 1 -51.28 -35.62 25.36
C MET A 1 -50.49 -34.53 26.07
N THR A 2 -49.21 -34.46 25.84
CA THR A 2 -48.31 -33.50 26.44
C THR A 2 -47.93 -32.44 25.38
N ARG A 3 -48.29 -31.20 25.62
CA ARG A 3 -47.91 -30.03 24.76
C ARG A 3 -46.45 -29.66 25.04
N PRO A 4 -45.66 -29.35 24.01
CA PRO A 4 -44.34 -28.78 24.22
C PRO A 4 -44.40 -27.28 24.52
N ILE A 5 -43.66 -26.91 25.56
CA ILE A 5 -43.39 -25.52 25.94
C ILE A 5 -42.38 -24.93 24.96
N ILE A 6 -42.79 -23.90 24.22
CA ILE A 6 -41.86 -23.10 23.38
C ILE A 6 -41.15 -22.12 24.32
N ALA A 7 -39.86 -22.36 24.56
CA ALA A 7 -39.01 -21.44 25.24
C ALA A 7 -38.59 -20.32 24.24
N ALA A 8 -39.04 -19.09 24.48
CA ALA A 8 -38.60 -17.91 23.78
C ALA A 8 -37.16 -17.59 24.24
N ILE A 9 -36.20 -17.73 23.34
CA ILE A 9 -34.84 -17.25 23.57
C ILE A 9 -34.86 -15.75 23.37
N LEU A 10 -34.82 -15.00 24.49
CA LEU A 10 -34.49 -13.57 24.48
C LEU A 10 -33.02 -13.43 24.07
N LEU A 11 -32.75 -12.98 22.85
CA LEU A 11 -31.42 -12.49 22.48
C LEU A 11 -31.19 -11.17 23.27
N ALA A 12 -30.42 -11.26 24.33
CA ALA A 12 -29.85 -10.08 24.96
C ALA A 12 -28.88 -9.40 23.96
N PHE A 13 -29.22 -8.22 23.50
CA PHE A 13 -28.28 -7.31 22.86
C PHE A 13 -27.22 -6.95 23.92
N THR A 14 -26.10 -7.64 23.89
CA THR A 14 -24.91 -7.18 24.63
C THR A 14 -24.44 -5.89 23.98
N ALA A 15 -24.45 -4.81 24.74
CA ALA A 15 -23.80 -3.55 24.37
C ALA A 15 -22.38 -3.88 23.92
N SER A 16 -22.06 -3.61 22.65
CA SER A 16 -20.72 -3.74 22.14
C SER A 16 -19.87 -2.79 22.96
N THR A 17 -19.01 -3.32 23.80
CA THR A 17 -17.99 -2.52 24.49
C THR A 17 -17.16 -1.89 23.38
N CYS A 18 -17.21 -0.57 23.27
CA CYS A 18 -16.34 0.19 22.38
C CYS A 18 -14.92 -0.04 22.93
N VAL A 19 -14.20 -0.99 22.31
CA VAL A 19 -12.79 -1.21 22.65
C VAL A 19 -12.07 0.05 22.21
N ALA A 20 -11.42 0.74 23.14
CA ALA A 20 -10.64 1.92 22.83
C ALA A 20 -9.50 1.51 21.88
N ALA A 21 -9.16 2.34 20.93
CA ALA A 21 -8.05 2.11 20.02
C ALA A 21 -6.88 3.01 20.41
N GLU A 22 -5.65 2.53 20.20
CA GLU A 22 -4.44 3.29 20.46
C GLU A 22 -3.49 3.24 19.26
N VAL A 23 -2.73 4.29 19.06
CA VAL A 23 -1.58 4.31 18.16
C VAL A 23 -0.31 4.13 18.96
N VAL A 24 0.57 3.25 18.51
CA VAL A 24 1.90 3.06 19.10
C VAL A 24 2.97 3.11 18.01
N THR A 25 4.13 3.66 18.34
CA THR A 25 5.31 3.59 17.47
C THR A 25 5.93 2.19 17.56
N LEU A 26 5.97 1.47 16.44
CA LEU A 26 6.58 0.14 16.35
C LEU A 26 8.10 0.23 16.16
N ILE A 27 8.55 1.12 15.27
CA ILE A 27 9.96 1.33 14.94
C ILE A 27 10.19 2.78 14.51
N GLY A 28 11.39 3.27 14.78
CA GLY A 28 11.79 4.63 14.45
C GLY A 28 11.65 5.60 15.62
N ASP A 29 12.60 6.50 15.76
CA ASP A 29 12.65 7.53 16.81
C ASP A 29 12.55 8.97 16.25
N GLY A 30 12.29 9.08 14.93
CA GLY A 30 12.29 10.35 14.19
C GLY A 30 13.61 10.65 13.46
N THR A 31 14.68 9.94 13.79
CA THR A 31 15.98 10.10 13.12
C THR A 31 15.95 9.43 11.75
N ALA A 32 16.33 10.16 10.70
CA ALA A 32 16.43 9.62 9.33
C ALA A 32 17.71 8.76 9.20
N ALA A 33 17.67 7.55 9.73
CA ALA A 33 18.77 6.59 9.66
C ALA A 33 18.20 5.17 9.61
N SER A 34 18.99 4.20 9.13
CA SER A 34 18.62 2.78 9.02
C SER A 34 19.57 1.95 9.88
N THR A 35 19.26 1.83 11.17
CA THR A 35 20.11 1.13 12.15
C THR A 35 19.36 0.05 12.91
N GLY A 36 20.03 -0.69 13.77
CA GLY A 36 19.43 -1.60 14.74
C GLY A 36 19.16 -3.02 14.25
N ASP A 37 19.74 -3.44 13.11
CA ASP A 37 19.64 -4.83 12.63
C ASP A 37 20.10 -5.84 13.70
N GLY A 38 19.33 -6.90 13.88
CA GLY A 38 19.53 -7.94 14.89
C GLY A 38 19.04 -7.54 16.28
N GLY A 39 18.63 -6.29 16.49
CA GLY A 39 18.10 -5.76 17.74
C GLY A 39 16.56 -5.60 17.73
N PRO A 40 16.02 -5.10 18.88
CA PRO A 40 14.58 -4.84 19.00
C PRO A 40 14.15 -3.63 18.16
N ALA A 41 12.93 -3.70 17.58
CA ALA A 41 12.36 -2.66 16.73
C ALA A 41 12.27 -1.31 17.46
N ALA A 42 11.89 -1.30 18.72
CA ALA A 42 11.77 -0.08 19.52
C ALA A 42 13.11 0.69 19.72
N ARG A 43 14.26 0.07 19.39
CA ARG A 43 15.59 0.70 19.46
C ARG A 43 16.21 0.94 18.07
N ALA A 44 15.54 0.54 17.02
CA ALA A 44 15.99 0.69 15.66
C ALA A 44 15.46 2.00 15.06
N THR A 45 16.18 2.52 14.06
CA THR A 45 15.74 3.66 13.27
C THR A 45 15.37 3.22 11.86
N VAL A 46 14.46 3.96 11.22
CA VAL A 46 14.05 3.79 9.83
C VAL A 46 14.17 5.10 9.07
N SER A 47 14.45 5.02 7.77
CA SER A 47 14.67 6.21 6.96
C SER A 47 13.67 6.30 5.82
N GLY A 48 12.70 7.22 5.94
CA GLY A 48 11.63 7.40 4.97
C GLY A 48 10.83 6.11 4.73
N PRO A 49 10.12 5.57 5.75
CA PRO A 49 9.30 4.37 5.58
C PRO A 49 8.09 4.68 4.70
N PHE A 50 8.06 4.13 3.49
CA PHE A 50 6.97 4.33 2.53
C PHE A 50 6.05 3.12 2.52
N GLY A 51 6.34 2.08 1.74
CA GLY A 51 5.54 0.86 1.73
C GLY A 51 5.71 0.07 3.01
N VAL A 52 4.59 -0.35 3.59
CA VAL A 52 4.53 -1.30 4.71
C VAL A 52 3.62 -2.45 4.28
N THR A 53 4.04 -3.71 4.48
CA THR A 53 3.31 -4.88 4.02
C THR A 53 3.58 -6.07 4.92
N LEU A 54 2.54 -6.80 5.30
CA LEU A 54 2.68 -8.07 5.99
C LEU A 54 3.14 -9.17 5.01
N GLY A 55 4.19 -9.86 5.38
CA GLY A 55 4.69 -11.00 4.62
C GLY A 55 3.96 -12.30 4.94
N PRO A 56 4.13 -13.32 4.08
CA PRO A 56 3.52 -14.65 4.29
C PRO A 56 4.10 -15.39 5.51
N ASP A 57 5.13 -14.86 6.14
CA ASP A 57 5.76 -15.32 7.38
C ASP A 57 5.24 -14.57 8.63
N GLY A 58 4.23 -13.70 8.46
CA GLY A 58 3.66 -12.89 9.54
C GLY A 58 4.50 -11.69 9.97
N ALA A 59 5.67 -11.46 9.38
CA ALA A 59 6.50 -10.30 9.67
C ALA A 59 6.04 -9.07 8.89
N LEU A 60 6.33 -7.88 9.41
CA LEU A 60 6.11 -6.63 8.70
C LEU A 60 7.36 -6.26 7.89
N TYR A 61 7.16 -5.95 6.61
CA TYR A 61 8.19 -5.49 5.71
C TYR A 61 8.01 -3.99 5.42
N VAL A 62 9.13 -3.26 5.43
CA VAL A 62 9.15 -1.80 5.30
C VAL A 62 10.11 -1.39 4.19
N CYS A 63 9.62 -0.66 3.19
CA CYS A 63 10.44 0.01 2.20
C CYS A 63 11.00 1.32 2.77
N GLU A 64 12.30 1.41 2.99
CA GLU A 64 13.01 2.63 3.38
C GLU A 64 13.50 3.35 2.12
N THR A 65 12.73 4.34 1.64
CA THR A 65 13.04 5.02 0.37
C THR A 65 14.36 5.76 0.44
N THR A 66 14.58 6.55 1.47
CA THR A 66 15.84 7.30 1.68
C THR A 66 16.95 6.46 2.28
N GLY A 67 16.59 5.31 2.87
CA GLY A 67 17.53 4.31 3.38
C GLY A 67 18.02 3.34 2.31
N HIS A 68 17.41 3.33 1.12
CA HIS A 68 17.73 2.41 0.01
C HIS A 68 17.78 0.95 0.44
N ARG A 69 16.81 0.54 1.31
CA ARG A 69 16.73 -0.79 1.92
C ARG A 69 15.27 -1.26 2.04
N ILE A 70 15.14 -2.57 2.21
CA ILE A 70 13.90 -3.16 2.69
C ILE A 70 14.21 -3.85 4.01
N ARG A 71 13.45 -3.47 5.06
CA ARG A 71 13.60 -4.01 6.41
C ARG A 71 12.46 -4.99 6.69
N ARG A 72 12.77 -6.03 7.44
CA ARG A 72 11.83 -7.00 8.00
C ARG A 72 11.79 -6.84 9.52
N ILE A 73 10.59 -6.69 10.06
CA ILE A 73 10.34 -6.64 11.50
C ILE A 73 9.58 -7.91 11.86
N ASP A 74 10.21 -8.76 12.63
CA ASP A 74 9.60 -9.96 13.18
C ASP A 74 8.70 -9.55 14.34
N LEU A 75 7.39 -9.68 14.16
CA LEU A 75 6.40 -9.18 15.12
C LEU A 75 6.29 -10.05 16.37
N ASP A 76 6.74 -11.33 16.31
CA ASP A 76 6.73 -12.24 17.44
C ASP A 76 7.94 -12.03 18.34
N THR A 77 9.11 -11.75 17.76
CA THR A 77 10.38 -11.62 18.48
C THR A 77 10.86 -10.19 18.66
N ASP A 78 10.16 -9.22 18.07
CA ASP A 78 10.49 -7.77 18.04
C ASP A 78 11.88 -7.50 17.43
N ARG A 79 12.31 -8.30 16.44
CA ARG A 79 13.63 -8.16 15.82
C ARG A 79 13.57 -7.57 14.43
N VAL A 80 14.50 -6.68 14.14
CA VAL A 80 14.65 -6.02 12.84
C VAL A 80 15.83 -6.63 12.08
N SER A 81 15.68 -6.76 10.77
CA SER A 81 16.73 -7.17 9.85
C SER A 81 16.59 -6.50 8.49
N THR A 82 17.71 -6.23 7.82
CA THR A 82 17.72 -5.84 6.41
C THR A 82 17.58 -7.09 5.53
N VAL A 83 16.63 -7.10 4.61
CA VAL A 83 16.37 -8.24 3.70
C VAL A 83 16.72 -7.92 2.24
N ALA A 84 16.85 -6.65 1.88
CA ALA A 84 17.37 -6.21 0.60
C ALA A 84 17.99 -4.82 0.70
N GLY A 85 19.01 -4.55 -0.09
CA GLY A 85 19.69 -3.26 -0.17
C GLY A 85 20.87 -3.10 0.78
N THR A 86 21.95 -2.47 0.29
CA THR A 86 23.15 -2.13 1.09
C THR A 86 23.00 -0.80 1.83
N GLY A 87 22.02 0.02 1.46
CA GLY A 87 21.88 1.42 1.90
C GLY A 87 22.56 2.42 0.97
N GLU A 88 23.28 1.96 -0.05
CA GLU A 88 23.79 2.82 -1.11
C GLU A 88 22.81 2.88 -2.27
N SER A 89 22.50 4.09 -2.75
CA SER A 89 21.67 4.26 -3.93
C SER A 89 22.35 3.70 -5.17
N GLY A 90 21.58 3.03 -6.03
CA GLY A 90 22.09 2.48 -7.29
C GLY A 90 21.21 1.40 -7.87
N TYR A 91 21.66 0.82 -9.00
CA TYR A 91 21.01 -0.30 -9.67
C TYR A 91 22.05 -1.37 -9.97
N ALA A 92 22.19 -2.35 -9.08
CA ALA A 92 23.15 -3.44 -9.21
C ALA A 92 22.75 -4.65 -8.35
N GLY A 93 23.37 -5.80 -8.61
CA GLY A 93 23.27 -6.97 -7.76
C GLY A 93 22.35 -8.07 -8.26
N ASP A 94 21.75 -7.95 -9.44
CA ASP A 94 20.94 -9.03 -10.03
C ASP A 94 21.74 -10.33 -10.16
N GLY A 95 21.09 -11.43 -9.79
CA GLY A 95 21.68 -12.78 -9.71
C GLY A 95 22.40 -13.08 -8.39
N GLY A 96 22.67 -12.07 -7.56
CA GLY A 96 23.31 -12.20 -6.26
C GLY A 96 22.35 -12.07 -5.07
N PRO A 97 22.90 -12.10 -3.83
CA PRO A 97 22.11 -11.90 -2.62
C PRO A 97 21.45 -10.51 -2.57
N ALA A 98 20.16 -10.45 -2.26
CA ALA A 98 19.42 -9.18 -2.19
C ALA A 98 20.01 -8.18 -1.19
N THR A 99 20.59 -8.66 -0.09
CA THR A 99 21.25 -7.83 0.93
C THR A 99 22.55 -7.18 0.43
N SER A 100 23.11 -7.64 -0.68
CA SER A 100 24.31 -7.08 -1.32
C SER A 100 23.96 -6.20 -2.53
N ALA A 101 22.69 -6.07 -2.88
CA ALA A 101 22.25 -5.27 -4.01
C ALA A 101 22.24 -3.78 -3.68
N LYS A 102 22.47 -2.91 -4.68
CA LYS A 102 22.18 -1.49 -4.56
C LYS A 102 20.76 -1.25 -5.06
N LEU A 103 19.96 -0.58 -4.23
CA LEU A 103 18.59 -0.18 -4.52
C LEU A 103 18.50 1.34 -4.66
N ASN A 104 17.46 1.83 -5.34
CA ASN A 104 17.25 3.28 -5.43
C ASN A 104 15.79 3.65 -5.24
N GLU A 105 15.48 4.12 -4.03
CA GLU A 105 14.15 4.43 -3.56
C GLU A 105 13.19 3.24 -3.75
N PRO A 106 13.37 2.12 -3.01
CA PRO A 106 12.35 1.08 -2.94
C PRO A 106 11.08 1.68 -2.34
N TYR A 107 9.96 1.57 -3.06
CA TYR A 107 8.80 2.40 -2.76
C TYR A 107 7.64 1.61 -2.16
N GLU A 108 7.31 0.48 -2.75
CA GLU A 108 6.26 -0.43 -2.28
C GLU A 108 6.62 -1.87 -2.64
N LEU A 109 6.19 -2.81 -1.82
CA LEU A 109 6.44 -4.23 -2.02
C LEU A 109 5.17 -5.06 -1.87
N ARG A 110 5.14 -6.21 -2.51
CA ARG A 110 4.13 -7.26 -2.34
C ARG A 110 4.80 -8.63 -2.44
N PHE A 111 4.06 -9.66 -2.09
CA PHE A 111 4.49 -11.04 -2.25
C PHE A 111 3.65 -11.73 -3.31
N ASP A 112 4.30 -12.54 -4.17
CA ASP A 112 3.61 -13.44 -5.09
C ASP A 112 3.11 -14.70 -4.34
N SER A 113 2.33 -15.56 -4.99
CA SER A 113 1.77 -16.78 -4.37
C SER A 113 2.85 -17.78 -3.91
N ALA A 114 4.04 -17.72 -4.48
CA ALA A 114 5.19 -18.52 -4.07
C ALA A 114 5.93 -17.92 -2.85
N GLY A 115 5.53 -16.73 -2.40
CA GLY A 115 6.11 -15.97 -1.31
C GLY A 115 7.42 -15.26 -1.66
N ASN A 116 7.70 -15.05 -2.94
CA ASN A 116 8.81 -14.18 -3.33
C ASN A 116 8.43 -12.73 -3.07
N MET A 117 9.36 -11.95 -2.54
CA MET A 117 9.19 -10.52 -2.34
C MET A 117 9.41 -9.77 -3.66
N VAL A 118 8.42 -9.01 -4.12
CA VAL A 118 8.50 -8.19 -5.33
C VAL A 118 8.30 -6.74 -4.93
N PHE A 119 9.10 -5.83 -5.48
CA PHE A 119 9.05 -4.42 -5.12
C PHE A 119 9.42 -3.49 -6.28
N VAL A 120 8.94 -2.28 -6.22
CA VAL A 120 9.27 -1.23 -7.17
C VAL A 120 10.48 -0.42 -6.70
N GLU A 121 11.37 -0.09 -7.61
CA GLU A 121 12.41 0.92 -7.43
C GLU A 121 12.11 2.14 -8.28
N MET A 122 11.58 3.17 -7.65
CA MET A 122 11.02 4.34 -8.33
C MET A 122 12.06 5.07 -9.19
N LYS A 123 13.27 5.29 -8.67
CA LYS A 123 14.34 6.00 -9.37
C LYS A 123 15.08 5.15 -10.40
N ASN A 124 15.03 3.83 -10.24
CA ASN A 124 15.61 2.90 -11.22
C ASN A 124 14.61 2.51 -12.32
N HIS A 125 13.35 2.93 -12.20
CA HIS A 125 12.30 2.63 -13.20
C HIS A 125 12.11 1.13 -13.46
N VAL A 126 12.23 0.30 -12.40
CA VAL A 126 12.16 -1.16 -12.49
C VAL A 126 11.29 -1.75 -11.39
N VAL A 127 10.89 -2.99 -11.61
CA VAL A 127 10.34 -3.89 -10.60
C VAL A 127 11.34 -5.01 -10.39
N ARG A 128 11.70 -5.30 -9.13
CA ARG A 128 12.63 -6.38 -8.78
C ARG A 128 11.97 -7.42 -7.90
N ARG A 129 12.50 -8.63 -7.92
CA ARG A 129 12.05 -9.77 -7.13
C ARG A 129 13.20 -10.36 -6.34
N VAL A 130 12.94 -10.68 -5.07
CA VAL A 130 13.82 -11.51 -4.25
C VAL A 130 13.20 -12.90 -4.13
N ASN A 131 13.92 -13.90 -4.60
CA ASN A 131 13.50 -15.28 -4.51
C ASN A 131 13.51 -15.76 -3.05
N ARG A 132 12.38 -16.25 -2.56
CA ARG A 132 12.20 -16.67 -1.16
C ARG A 132 13.19 -17.76 -0.73
N SER A 133 13.49 -18.72 -1.61
CA SER A 133 14.29 -19.89 -1.26
C SER A 133 15.78 -19.63 -1.32
N THR A 134 16.24 -18.76 -2.24
CA THR A 134 17.67 -18.51 -2.48
C THR A 134 18.16 -17.17 -1.96
N GLY A 135 17.25 -16.22 -1.68
CA GLY A 135 17.59 -14.84 -1.36
C GLY A 135 18.18 -14.04 -2.53
N ALA A 136 18.21 -14.62 -3.73
CA ALA A 136 18.72 -13.94 -4.90
C ALA A 136 17.75 -12.89 -5.44
N ILE A 137 18.28 -11.72 -5.83
CA ILE A 137 17.51 -10.64 -6.43
C ILE A 137 17.60 -10.69 -7.95
N SER A 138 16.53 -10.30 -8.64
CA SER A 138 16.48 -10.17 -10.10
C SER A 138 15.49 -9.10 -10.52
N THR A 139 15.74 -8.43 -11.64
CA THR A 139 14.76 -7.56 -12.30
C THR A 139 13.69 -8.38 -12.99
N VAL A 140 12.42 -8.02 -12.84
CA VAL A 140 11.27 -8.70 -13.46
C VAL A 140 10.50 -7.81 -14.44
N ALA A 141 10.63 -6.50 -14.35
CA ALA A 141 10.09 -5.56 -15.34
C ALA A 141 10.90 -4.26 -15.33
N GLY A 142 11.06 -3.67 -16.50
CA GLY A 142 11.79 -2.41 -16.69
C GLY A 142 13.26 -2.59 -17.05
N THR A 143 13.76 -1.71 -17.92
CA THR A 143 15.16 -1.68 -18.39
C THR A 143 16.08 -0.79 -17.56
N GLY A 144 15.55 -0.06 -16.58
CA GLY A 144 16.29 0.99 -15.87
C GLY A 144 16.26 2.36 -16.57
N ILE A 145 15.67 2.44 -17.75
CA ILE A 145 15.54 3.69 -18.52
C ILE A 145 14.11 4.21 -18.41
N ALA A 146 13.97 5.49 -18.04
CA ALA A 146 12.65 6.13 -17.94
C ALA A 146 11.98 6.23 -19.32
N GLY A 147 10.76 5.72 -19.46
CA GLY A 147 10.03 5.79 -20.73
C GLY A 147 8.73 5.00 -20.71
N PHE A 148 8.11 4.89 -21.89
CA PHE A 148 6.93 4.06 -22.12
C PHE A 148 7.13 3.24 -23.40
N SER A 149 7.36 1.95 -23.26
CA SER A 149 7.50 1.01 -24.38
C SER A 149 7.27 -0.43 -23.90
N GLY A 150 7.36 -1.37 -24.85
CA GLY A 150 7.46 -2.80 -24.57
C GLY A 150 6.14 -3.55 -24.51
N ASP A 151 4.98 -2.91 -24.73
CA ASP A 151 3.71 -3.63 -24.77
C ASP A 151 3.71 -4.73 -25.82
N GLY A 152 3.30 -5.94 -25.41
CA GLY A 152 3.31 -7.15 -26.23
C GLY A 152 4.65 -7.91 -26.24
N GLY A 153 5.68 -7.40 -25.57
CA GLY A 153 6.99 -8.02 -25.42
C GLY A 153 7.33 -8.42 -23.99
N PRO A 154 8.55 -8.93 -23.74
CA PRO A 154 9.01 -9.29 -22.40
C PRO A 154 9.04 -8.07 -21.47
N ALA A 155 8.54 -8.25 -20.23
CA ALA A 155 8.47 -7.14 -19.27
C ALA A 155 9.86 -6.59 -18.90
N ILE A 156 10.90 -7.41 -18.93
CA ILE A 156 12.28 -7.00 -18.65
C ILE A 156 12.84 -6.05 -19.72
N ASP A 157 12.31 -6.08 -20.95
CA ASP A 157 12.71 -5.22 -22.05
C ASP A 157 11.85 -3.95 -22.18
N ALA A 158 10.83 -3.81 -21.35
CA ALA A 158 9.95 -2.65 -21.35
C ALA A 158 10.59 -1.45 -20.64
N THR A 159 10.18 -0.24 -21.01
CA THR A 159 10.50 0.95 -20.22
C THR A 159 9.32 1.35 -19.35
N LEU A 160 9.60 1.67 -18.09
CA LEU A 160 8.67 2.23 -17.10
C LEU A 160 9.09 3.65 -16.74
N ARG A 161 8.20 4.41 -16.15
CA ARG A 161 8.53 5.77 -15.68
C ARG A 161 8.05 6.00 -14.27
N GLN A 162 8.99 5.93 -13.32
CA GLN A 162 8.70 6.12 -11.91
C GLN A 162 7.57 5.20 -11.41
N PRO A 163 7.68 3.87 -11.54
CA PRO A 163 6.68 2.97 -10.98
C PRO A 163 6.63 3.16 -9.46
N HIS A 164 5.43 3.24 -8.89
CA HIS A 164 5.26 3.54 -7.46
C HIS A 164 4.69 2.37 -6.66
N SER A 165 3.82 1.59 -7.26
CA SER A 165 3.12 0.50 -6.59
C SER A 165 2.96 -0.70 -7.48
N ILE A 166 2.82 -1.85 -6.86
CA ILE A 166 2.49 -3.12 -7.50
C ILE A 166 1.38 -3.84 -6.74
N CYS A 167 0.67 -4.69 -7.46
CA CYS A 167 -0.33 -5.59 -6.90
C CYS A 167 -0.36 -6.89 -7.68
N PHE A 168 -0.71 -8.00 -7.02
CA PHE A 168 -0.99 -9.28 -7.66
C PHE A 168 -2.48 -9.58 -7.60
N ASP A 169 -3.04 -10.20 -8.65
CA ASP A 169 -4.35 -10.84 -8.59
C ASP A 169 -4.21 -12.32 -8.14
N ALA A 170 -5.33 -13.04 -8.11
CA ALA A 170 -5.36 -14.44 -7.68
C ALA A 170 -4.61 -15.40 -8.62
N GLU A 171 -4.37 -14.99 -9.86
CA GLU A 171 -3.63 -15.72 -10.88
C GLU A 171 -2.15 -15.33 -10.96
N ASP A 172 -1.65 -14.54 -9.98
CA ASP A 172 -0.29 -13.98 -9.96
C ASP A 172 0.04 -13.03 -11.12
N SER A 173 -0.98 -12.44 -11.78
CA SER A 173 -0.70 -11.36 -12.71
C SER A 173 -0.17 -10.15 -11.93
N LEU A 174 0.95 -9.60 -12.37
CA LEU A 174 1.56 -8.42 -11.72
C LEU A 174 1.03 -7.14 -12.37
N TYR A 175 0.37 -6.31 -11.57
CA TYR A 175 -0.07 -4.97 -11.95
C TYR A 175 0.91 -3.93 -11.41
N ILE A 176 1.30 -2.96 -12.25
CA ILE A 176 2.31 -1.94 -11.94
C ILE A 176 1.70 -0.56 -12.15
N CYS A 177 1.67 0.27 -11.11
CA CYS A 177 1.34 1.69 -11.23
C CYS A 177 2.51 2.43 -11.87
N ASP A 178 2.49 2.58 -13.18
CA ASP A 178 3.47 3.30 -13.99
C ASP A 178 3.08 4.79 -14.05
N ILE A 179 3.18 5.45 -12.88
CA ILE A 179 2.57 6.76 -12.61
C ILE A 179 3.06 7.86 -13.56
N GLY A 180 4.36 7.87 -13.88
CA GLY A 180 4.92 8.86 -14.79
C GLY A 180 4.42 8.71 -16.23
N ASN A 181 3.80 7.57 -16.56
CA ASN A 181 3.15 7.30 -17.85
C ASN A 181 1.61 7.35 -17.77
N HIS A 182 1.04 7.66 -16.60
CA HIS A 182 -0.41 7.70 -16.35
C HIS A 182 -1.13 6.41 -16.77
N ARG A 183 -0.52 5.25 -16.44
CA ARG A 183 -0.98 3.91 -16.81
C ARG A 183 -0.81 2.91 -15.68
N ILE A 184 -1.63 1.87 -15.75
CA ILE A 184 -1.37 0.61 -15.06
C ILE A 184 -0.89 -0.38 -16.11
N ARG A 185 0.28 -0.99 -15.88
CA ARG A 185 0.82 -2.05 -16.73
C ARG A 185 0.52 -3.40 -16.07
N LYS A 186 0.31 -4.43 -16.89
CA LYS A 186 0.11 -5.81 -16.44
C LYS A 186 1.17 -6.71 -17.03
N VAL A 187 1.77 -7.57 -16.20
CA VAL A 187 2.66 -8.64 -16.64
C VAL A 187 1.96 -9.99 -16.45
N ASP A 188 1.85 -10.76 -17.51
CA ASP A 188 1.29 -12.12 -17.47
C ASP A 188 2.32 -13.07 -16.82
N PRO A 189 1.95 -13.80 -15.75
CA PRO A 189 2.90 -14.62 -14.98
C PRO A 189 3.43 -15.84 -15.75
N ARG A 190 2.72 -16.31 -16.79
CA ARG A 190 3.09 -17.50 -17.56
C ARG A 190 4.01 -17.17 -18.71
N THR A 191 3.83 -16.01 -19.35
CA THR A 191 4.56 -15.61 -20.54
C THR A 191 5.63 -14.55 -20.25
N GLY A 192 5.53 -13.83 -19.14
CA GLY A 192 6.37 -12.68 -18.83
C GLY A 192 6.11 -11.47 -19.73
N VAL A 193 5.04 -11.50 -20.54
CA VAL A 193 4.68 -10.41 -21.45
C VAL A 193 4.01 -9.27 -20.68
N ILE A 194 4.47 -8.03 -20.93
CA ILE A 194 3.87 -6.83 -20.39
C ILE A 194 2.88 -6.20 -21.38
N SER A 195 1.82 -5.59 -20.85
CA SER A 195 0.86 -4.82 -21.63
C SER A 195 0.34 -3.64 -20.82
N THR A 196 -0.21 -2.63 -21.49
CA THR A 196 -1.03 -1.60 -20.84
C THR A 196 -2.37 -2.21 -20.45
N PHE A 197 -2.67 -2.21 -19.14
CA PHE A 197 -3.92 -2.72 -18.60
C PHE A 197 -5.00 -1.63 -18.50
N ALA A 198 -4.64 -0.45 -17.98
CA ALA A 198 -5.54 0.68 -17.84
C ALA A 198 -4.80 2.01 -18.00
N GLY A 199 -5.55 3.03 -18.42
CA GLY A 199 -5.01 4.36 -18.66
C GLY A 199 -4.54 4.58 -20.10
N ASN A 200 -4.90 5.73 -20.66
CA ASN A 200 -4.52 6.11 -22.04
C ASN A 200 -3.25 6.98 -22.11
N GLY A 201 -2.64 7.30 -20.94
CA GLY A 201 -1.44 8.13 -20.81
C GLY A 201 -1.71 9.64 -20.73
N GLU A 202 -2.94 10.06 -20.79
CA GLU A 202 -3.30 11.47 -20.60
C GLU A 202 -3.46 11.79 -19.12
N ARG A 203 -3.00 12.96 -18.72
CA ARG A 203 -3.24 13.53 -17.41
C ARG A 203 -4.53 14.34 -17.44
N LYS A 204 -5.65 13.69 -17.22
CA LYS A 204 -6.99 14.28 -17.20
C LYS A 204 -7.84 13.63 -16.12
N PRO A 205 -8.94 14.26 -15.68
CA PRO A 205 -9.87 13.64 -14.74
C PRO A 205 -10.35 12.27 -15.22
N THR A 206 -10.37 11.32 -14.31
CA THR A 206 -10.82 9.95 -14.56
C THR A 206 -12.34 9.90 -14.53
N THR A 207 -12.95 9.26 -15.53
CA THR A 207 -14.41 9.17 -15.67
C THR A 207 -14.93 7.91 -15.04
N ASP A 208 -16.01 8.04 -14.24
CA ASP A 208 -16.75 6.90 -13.68
C ASP A 208 -17.44 6.08 -14.79
N GLY A 209 -17.41 4.76 -14.64
CA GLY A 209 -17.95 3.82 -15.64
C GLY A 209 -17.13 3.73 -16.94
N GLY A 210 -15.96 4.38 -16.99
CA GLY A 210 -15.12 4.39 -18.18
C GLY A 210 -14.43 3.04 -18.44
N SER A 211 -14.18 2.76 -19.72
CA SER A 211 -13.36 1.60 -20.15
C SER A 211 -11.91 1.76 -19.71
N LEU A 212 -11.29 0.68 -19.24
CA LEU A 212 -9.89 0.70 -18.77
C LEU A 212 -8.91 1.22 -19.82
N ALA A 213 -9.09 0.83 -21.09
CA ALA A 213 -8.16 1.14 -22.16
C ALA A 213 -8.15 2.62 -22.61
N THR A 214 -9.28 3.31 -22.45
CA THR A 214 -9.46 4.67 -23.01
C THR A 214 -9.61 5.75 -21.96
N THR A 215 -9.88 5.38 -20.72
CA THR A 215 -10.07 6.35 -19.63
C THR A 215 -8.72 6.87 -19.12
N PRO A 216 -8.53 8.19 -19.05
CA PRO A 216 -7.34 8.79 -18.42
C PRO A 216 -7.25 8.38 -16.95
N LEU A 217 -6.02 8.19 -16.45
CA LEU A 217 -5.75 8.00 -15.02
C LEU A 217 -4.88 9.17 -14.52
N ASP A 218 -5.44 10.03 -13.66
CA ASP A 218 -4.70 11.19 -13.15
C ASP A 218 -3.82 10.79 -11.96
N GLY A 219 -2.63 10.28 -12.26
CA GLY A 219 -1.65 9.85 -11.31
C GLY A 219 -1.99 8.54 -10.60
N PRO A 220 -2.02 7.39 -11.30
CA PRO A 220 -2.26 6.08 -10.71
C PRO A 220 -1.13 5.74 -9.73
N ARG A 221 -1.43 5.83 -8.43
CA ARG A 221 -0.40 5.85 -7.39
C ARG A 221 -0.22 4.52 -6.68
N THR A 222 -1.30 3.88 -6.30
CA THR A 222 -1.27 2.63 -5.54
C THR A 222 -2.46 1.75 -5.86
N LEU A 223 -2.24 0.45 -5.78
CA LEU A 223 -3.23 -0.61 -6.03
C LEU A 223 -3.32 -1.57 -4.85
N ALA A 224 -4.54 -2.05 -4.58
CA ALA A 224 -4.78 -3.18 -3.69
C ALA A 224 -5.81 -4.13 -4.30
N PHE A 225 -5.54 -5.43 -4.25
CA PHE A 225 -6.47 -6.47 -4.65
C PHE A 225 -7.37 -6.87 -3.47
N ASP A 226 -8.65 -7.06 -3.71
CA ASP A 226 -9.62 -7.40 -2.65
C ASP A 226 -9.70 -8.90 -2.34
N GLY A 227 -8.87 -9.71 -2.96
CA GLY A 227 -8.86 -11.16 -2.82
C GLY A 227 -9.98 -11.86 -3.59
N GLN A 228 -10.76 -11.13 -4.40
CA GLN A 228 -11.86 -11.68 -5.18
C GLN A 228 -11.75 -11.31 -6.67
N ASN A 229 -12.25 -10.16 -7.06
CA ASN A 229 -12.32 -9.78 -8.47
C ASN A 229 -12.09 -8.28 -8.70
N SER A 230 -11.60 -7.56 -7.73
CA SER A 230 -11.44 -6.11 -7.86
C SER A 230 -10.09 -5.62 -7.41
N LEU A 231 -9.54 -4.68 -8.19
CA LEU A 231 -8.44 -3.83 -7.77
C LEU A 231 -8.98 -2.48 -7.31
N PHE A 232 -8.49 -1.98 -6.21
CA PHE A 232 -8.76 -0.62 -5.75
C PHE A 232 -7.56 0.25 -6.08
N LEU A 233 -7.81 1.35 -6.77
CA LEU A 233 -6.82 2.27 -7.29
C LEU A 233 -6.96 3.63 -6.62
N ALA A 234 -5.92 4.12 -5.96
CA ALA A 234 -5.86 5.51 -5.56
C ALA A 234 -5.13 6.36 -6.62
N LEU A 235 -5.75 7.46 -6.99
CA LEU A 235 -5.22 8.48 -7.90
C LEU A 235 -4.68 9.65 -7.09
N ARG A 236 -3.37 9.83 -7.08
CA ARG A 236 -2.72 10.88 -6.30
C ARG A 236 -3.12 12.27 -6.76
N GLU A 237 -2.92 12.57 -8.04
CA GLU A 237 -3.24 13.87 -8.64
C GLU A 237 -4.76 14.03 -8.81
N GLY A 238 -5.45 12.91 -9.06
CA GLY A 238 -6.91 12.85 -9.17
C GLY A 238 -7.66 12.99 -7.85
N ASN A 239 -6.98 12.96 -6.69
CA ASN A 239 -7.61 13.03 -5.35
C ASN A 239 -8.86 12.15 -5.24
N ALA A 240 -8.76 10.90 -5.71
CA ALA A 240 -9.89 9.99 -5.81
C ALA A 240 -9.46 8.53 -5.68
N VAL A 241 -10.43 7.68 -5.39
CA VAL A 241 -10.29 6.21 -5.38
C VAL A 241 -11.29 5.61 -6.33
N TYR A 242 -10.83 4.65 -7.12
CA TYR A 242 -11.64 3.86 -8.04
C TYR A 242 -11.52 2.37 -7.75
N GLN A 243 -12.59 1.66 -7.97
CA GLN A 243 -12.61 0.20 -8.08
C GLN A 243 -12.50 -0.19 -9.55
N ILE A 244 -11.61 -1.10 -9.87
CA ILE A 244 -11.49 -1.74 -11.17
C ILE A 244 -12.14 -3.12 -11.06
N ASP A 245 -13.23 -3.34 -11.77
CA ASP A 245 -13.81 -4.67 -11.93
C ASP A 245 -13.03 -5.44 -12.99
N LEU A 246 -12.37 -6.53 -12.58
CA LEU A 246 -11.52 -7.34 -13.45
C LEU A 246 -12.32 -8.19 -14.45
N THR A 247 -13.61 -8.45 -14.19
CA THR A 247 -14.50 -9.18 -15.12
C THR A 247 -15.12 -8.23 -16.14
N ALA A 248 -15.69 -7.12 -15.67
CA ALA A 248 -16.34 -6.14 -16.54
C ALA A 248 -15.34 -5.23 -17.27
N ASN A 249 -14.09 -5.14 -16.81
CA ASN A 249 -13.06 -4.24 -17.31
C ASN A 249 -13.49 -2.76 -17.27
N THR A 250 -14.10 -2.35 -16.16
CA THR A 250 -14.63 -1.00 -15.94
C THR A 250 -14.08 -0.38 -14.66
N LEU A 251 -14.08 0.96 -14.63
CA LEU A 251 -13.73 1.77 -13.47
C LEU A 251 -14.99 2.26 -12.78
N HIS A 252 -15.06 2.14 -11.46
CA HIS A 252 -16.17 2.65 -10.64
C HIS A 252 -15.64 3.59 -9.57
N HIS A 253 -16.21 4.80 -9.51
CA HIS A 253 -15.81 5.81 -8.54
C HIS A 253 -16.24 5.41 -7.13
N VAL A 254 -15.28 5.38 -6.20
CA VAL A 254 -15.47 4.96 -4.80
C VAL A 254 -15.39 6.14 -3.85
N ALA A 255 -14.40 7.03 -4.01
CA ALA A 255 -14.18 8.13 -3.10
C ALA A 255 -13.47 9.30 -3.75
N GLY A 256 -13.64 10.48 -3.18
CA GLY A 256 -12.95 11.70 -3.57
C GLY A 256 -13.67 12.50 -4.65
N THR A 257 -13.76 13.82 -4.49
CA THR A 257 -14.41 14.72 -5.47
C THR A 257 -13.47 15.15 -6.61
N GLY A 258 -12.22 14.71 -6.59
CA GLY A 258 -11.17 15.24 -7.48
C GLY A 258 -10.52 16.54 -6.98
N LYS A 259 -11.10 17.19 -5.97
CA LYS A 259 -10.54 18.38 -5.34
C LYS A 259 -9.66 17.99 -4.17
N SER A 260 -8.47 18.57 -4.08
CA SER A 260 -7.61 18.40 -2.91
C SER A 260 -8.25 19.06 -1.68
N GLY A 261 -8.32 18.32 -0.57
CA GLY A 261 -8.86 18.82 0.69
C GLY A 261 -8.99 17.71 1.73
N TYR A 262 -9.52 18.10 2.90
CA TYR A 262 -9.76 17.20 4.02
C TYR A 262 -11.14 17.51 4.60
N ARG A 263 -12.18 16.94 3.97
CA ARG A 263 -13.59 17.11 4.38
C ARG A 263 -14.39 15.85 4.09
N GLY A 264 -15.59 15.79 4.63
CA GLY A 264 -16.60 14.79 4.29
C GLY A 264 -16.63 13.57 5.19
N ASP A 265 -15.92 13.58 6.33
CA ASP A 265 -16.00 12.50 7.31
C ASP A 265 -17.44 12.29 7.81
N ASN A 266 -17.78 11.01 8.02
CA ASN A 266 -19.12 10.53 8.38
C ASN A 266 -20.17 10.72 7.27
N GLY A 267 -19.74 11.03 6.04
CA GLY A 267 -20.58 11.12 4.84
C GLY A 267 -20.20 10.12 3.77
N ASP A 268 -20.89 10.19 2.61
CA ASP A 268 -20.57 9.38 1.43
C ASP A 268 -19.16 9.71 0.94
N ALA A 269 -18.31 8.70 0.83
CA ALA A 269 -16.92 8.84 0.42
C ALA A 269 -16.76 9.50 -0.96
N ARG A 270 -17.73 9.34 -1.86
CA ARG A 270 -17.71 9.97 -3.19
C ARG A 270 -17.81 11.51 -3.15
N THR A 271 -18.34 12.05 -2.06
CA THR A 271 -18.47 13.50 -1.84
C THR A 271 -17.39 14.06 -0.92
N ALA A 272 -16.50 13.23 -0.42
CA ALA A 272 -15.40 13.65 0.43
C ALA A 272 -14.28 14.30 -0.40
N GLU A 273 -13.55 15.23 0.19
CA GLU A 273 -12.30 15.73 -0.37
C GLU A 273 -11.15 14.86 0.17
N LEU A 274 -10.28 14.38 -0.72
CA LEU A 274 -9.03 13.68 -0.42
C LEU A 274 -7.85 14.57 -0.81
N SER A 275 -6.69 14.35 -0.22
CA SER A 275 -5.50 15.15 -0.53
C SER A 275 -4.29 14.26 -0.84
N GLY A 276 -4.12 13.98 -2.13
CA GLY A 276 -3.01 13.19 -2.64
C GLY A 276 -2.87 11.80 -2.00
N PRO A 277 -3.89 10.92 -2.03
CA PRO A 277 -3.83 9.60 -1.42
C PRO A 277 -2.71 8.77 -2.05
N LYS A 278 -1.85 8.15 -1.22
CA LYS A 278 -0.66 7.42 -1.69
C LYS A 278 -0.56 5.97 -1.22
N GLY A 279 -1.27 5.60 -0.18
CA GLY A 279 -1.36 4.22 0.29
C GLY A 279 -2.79 3.74 0.31
N ILE A 280 -3.00 2.47 -0.03
CA ILE A 280 -4.31 1.82 0.04
C ILE A 280 -4.16 0.39 0.55
N ALA A 281 -5.02 0.00 1.49
CA ALA A 281 -5.19 -1.38 1.91
C ALA A 281 -6.68 -1.73 1.88
N VAL A 282 -7.00 -2.97 1.58
CA VAL A 282 -8.39 -3.43 1.45
C VAL A 282 -8.60 -4.69 2.26
N THR A 283 -9.66 -4.68 3.07
CA THR A 283 -10.19 -5.87 3.73
C THR A 283 -11.60 -6.17 3.21
N PRO A 284 -12.21 -7.30 3.56
CA PRO A 284 -13.59 -7.57 3.14
C PRO A 284 -14.59 -6.47 3.54
N ALA A 285 -14.37 -5.78 4.67
CA ALA A 285 -15.27 -4.76 5.19
C ALA A 285 -14.86 -3.32 4.86
N MET A 286 -13.57 -3.03 4.73
CA MET A 286 -13.05 -1.67 4.73
C MET A 286 -12.02 -1.43 3.62
N ILE A 287 -11.92 -0.18 3.18
CA ILE A 287 -10.80 0.36 2.41
C ILE A 287 -10.09 1.37 3.31
N TYR A 288 -8.79 1.24 3.48
CA TYR A 288 -7.94 2.14 4.26
C TYR A 288 -7.08 2.97 3.32
N LEU A 289 -6.95 4.26 3.60
CA LEU A 289 -6.21 5.21 2.79
C LEU A 289 -5.18 5.95 3.64
N ALA A 290 -3.95 5.99 3.18
CA ALA A 290 -3.01 7.02 3.59
C ALA A 290 -3.30 8.28 2.76
N ASP A 291 -4.11 9.19 3.32
CA ASP A 291 -4.47 10.47 2.71
C ASP A 291 -3.36 11.48 3.02
N THR A 292 -2.28 11.38 2.23
CA THR A 292 -0.91 11.80 2.57
C THR A 292 -0.79 13.29 2.85
N GLU A 293 -1.36 14.13 1.99
CA GLU A 293 -1.22 15.58 2.14
C GLU A 293 -2.23 16.16 3.16
N SER A 294 -3.20 15.35 3.62
CA SER A 294 -4.02 15.66 4.78
C SER A 294 -3.45 15.11 6.09
N HIS A 295 -2.29 14.41 6.02
CA HIS A 295 -1.60 13.86 7.20
C HIS A 295 -2.47 12.92 8.04
N THR A 296 -3.34 12.12 7.37
CA THR A 296 -4.29 11.25 8.06
C THR A 296 -4.33 9.85 7.47
N ILE A 297 -4.81 8.91 8.29
CA ILE A 297 -5.31 7.62 7.80
C ILE A 297 -6.83 7.67 7.84
N ARG A 298 -7.44 7.43 6.68
CA ARG A 298 -8.90 7.40 6.53
C ARG A 298 -9.37 5.99 6.16
N ALA A 299 -10.61 5.67 6.54
CA ALA A 299 -11.24 4.41 6.19
C ALA A 299 -12.61 4.61 5.58
N ILE A 300 -12.94 3.76 4.62
CA ILE A 300 -14.23 3.72 3.92
C ILE A 300 -14.87 2.36 4.21
N ASP A 301 -16.06 2.37 4.76
CA ASP A 301 -16.86 1.17 4.91
C ASP A 301 -17.40 0.72 3.54
N ARG A 302 -17.04 -0.48 3.10
CA ARG A 302 -17.38 -0.98 1.74
C ARG A 302 -18.88 -1.20 1.52
N LYS A 303 -19.66 -1.38 2.59
CA LYS A 303 -21.11 -1.62 2.49
C LYS A 303 -21.90 -0.31 2.43
N SER A 304 -21.56 0.64 3.30
CA SER A 304 -22.28 1.92 3.41
C SER A 304 -21.66 3.04 2.58
N ASN A 305 -20.43 2.87 2.12
CA ASN A 305 -19.58 3.87 1.48
C ASN A 305 -19.35 5.12 2.34
N ILE A 306 -19.42 4.99 3.67
CA ILE A 306 -19.14 6.09 4.60
C ILE A 306 -17.63 6.15 4.86
N ILE A 307 -17.05 7.36 4.73
CA ILE A 307 -15.65 7.62 5.04
C ILE A 307 -15.51 8.25 6.42
N ARG A 308 -14.40 7.93 7.11
CA ARG A 308 -14.03 8.53 8.39
C ARG A 308 -12.50 8.57 8.56
N THR A 309 -12.01 9.52 9.32
CA THR A 309 -10.62 9.54 9.80
C THR A 309 -10.43 8.53 10.94
N LEU A 310 -9.35 7.76 10.87
CA LEU A 310 -8.94 6.83 11.92
C LEU A 310 -7.77 7.37 12.75
N VAL A 311 -6.79 8.01 12.10
CA VAL A 311 -5.61 8.57 12.76
C VAL A 311 -5.29 9.93 12.18
N GLY A 312 -4.97 10.89 13.06
CA GLY A 312 -4.58 12.24 12.69
C GLY A 312 -5.73 13.26 12.80
N ASP A 313 -5.37 14.54 12.86
CA ASP A 313 -6.29 15.69 12.97
C ASP A 313 -6.25 16.61 11.73
N GLY A 314 -5.64 16.16 10.63
CA GLY A 314 -5.48 16.95 9.41
C GLY A 314 -4.28 17.90 9.41
N LYS A 315 -3.41 17.80 10.41
CA LYS A 315 -2.20 18.65 10.54
C LYS A 315 -0.95 17.81 10.63
N ALA A 316 0.11 18.26 9.96
CA ALA A 316 1.42 17.66 10.10
C ALA A 316 1.92 17.72 11.55
N GLY A 317 2.57 16.65 11.99
CA GLY A 317 3.22 16.59 13.30
C GLY A 317 3.76 15.20 13.62
N ASP A 318 4.43 15.06 14.75
CA ASP A 318 5.00 13.80 15.22
C ASP A 318 4.35 13.35 16.53
N GLY A 319 3.27 12.60 16.43
CA GLY A 319 2.59 12.01 17.58
C GLY A 319 1.75 12.98 18.40
N PRO A 320 1.52 12.74 19.71
CA PRO A 320 2.04 11.63 20.51
C PRO A 320 1.41 10.27 20.17
N ASP A 321 2.01 9.18 20.65
CA ASP A 321 1.36 7.88 20.74
C ASP A 321 0.16 7.94 21.72
N GLY A 322 -0.78 7.01 21.57
CA GLY A 322 -1.99 6.92 22.39
C GLY A 322 -3.26 7.18 21.58
N ASP A 323 -4.02 8.25 21.90
CA ASP A 323 -5.28 8.55 21.23
C ASP A 323 -5.10 8.82 19.73
N PRO A 324 -5.71 8.01 18.84
CA PRO A 324 -5.58 8.16 17.40
C PRO A 324 -6.00 9.54 16.86
N ALA A 325 -6.98 10.19 17.48
CA ALA A 325 -7.47 11.51 17.07
C ALA A 325 -6.46 12.63 17.36
N HIS A 326 -5.54 12.40 18.30
CA HIS A 326 -4.49 13.34 18.69
C HIS A 326 -3.10 12.94 18.20
N CYS A 327 -2.95 11.74 17.65
CA CYS A 327 -1.70 11.26 17.06
C CYS A 327 -1.49 11.88 15.67
N ARG A 328 -0.77 12.98 15.59
CA ARG A 328 -0.43 13.60 14.31
C ARG A 328 0.58 12.76 13.55
N LEU A 329 0.38 12.69 12.26
CA LEU A 329 1.27 12.08 11.29
C LEU A 329 1.92 13.16 10.42
N ASP A 330 3.02 12.82 9.74
CA ASP A 330 3.56 13.70 8.72
C ASP A 330 3.77 12.93 7.41
N ARG A 331 2.89 13.22 6.43
CA ARG A 331 2.87 12.62 5.10
C ARG A 331 2.93 11.08 5.15
N PRO A 332 1.97 10.40 5.76
CA PRO A 332 1.93 8.94 5.73
C PRO A 332 1.79 8.46 4.28
N HIS A 333 2.64 7.49 3.88
CA HIS A 333 2.61 6.94 2.51
C HIS A 333 2.08 5.52 2.46
N GLY A 334 2.47 4.67 3.41
CA GLY A 334 2.05 3.27 3.45
C GLY A 334 0.95 3.04 4.47
N VAL A 335 0.03 2.16 4.12
CA VAL A 335 -0.95 1.60 5.03
C VAL A 335 -1.13 0.12 4.72
N GLU A 336 -1.12 -0.72 5.75
CA GLU A 336 -1.43 -2.16 5.68
C GLU A 336 -2.45 -2.46 6.77
N ALA A 337 -3.41 -3.33 6.50
CA ALA A 337 -4.48 -3.64 7.44
C ALA A 337 -4.74 -5.14 7.52
N THR A 338 -4.89 -5.65 8.73
CA THR A 338 -5.28 -7.03 8.98
C THR A 338 -6.80 -7.17 9.07
N ALA A 339 -7.30 -8.40 8.94
CA ALA A 339 -8.73 -8.67 9.00
C ALA A 339 -9.32 -8.42 10.42
N ASP A 340 -8.52 -8.51 11.46
CA ASP A 340 -8.88 -8.23 12.85
C ASP A 340 -8.73 -6.76 13.25
N GLY A 341 -8.35 -5.89 12.29
CA GLY A 341 -8.40 -4.44 12.44
C GLY A 341 -7.13 -3.77 12.95
N VAL A 342 -6.00 -4.48 12.99
CA VAL A 342 -4.69 -3.85 13.20
C VAL A 342 -4.25 -3.13 11.92
N ILE A 343 -3.77 -1.89 12.05
CA ILE A 343 -3.35 -1.07 10.92
C ILE A 343 -1.90 -0.62 11.14
N TYR A 344 -1.03 -0.97 10.20
CA TYR A 344 0.36 -0.51 10.14
C TYR A 344 0.47 0.71 9.24
N ILE A 345 1.22 1.72 9.67
CA ILE A 345 1.28 3.04 9.02
C ILE A 345 2.74 3.42 8.81
N GLY A 346 3.12 3.64 7.56
CA GLY A 346 4.38 4.30 7.22
C GLY A 346 4.25 5.81 7.42
N ASP A 347 4.64 6.32 8.58
CA ASP A 347 4.64 7.75 8.93
C ASP A 347 5.94 8.40 8.43
N SER A 348 5.98 8.64 7.12
CA SER A 348 7.18 8.71 6.32
C SER A 348 8.08 9.88 6.66
N SER A 349 7.55 11.10 6.80
CA SER A 349 8.35 12.28 7.14
C SER A 349 8.77 12.28 8.61
N ASN A 350 8.07 11.54 9.46
CA ASN A 350 8.46 11.33 10.86
C ASN A 350 9.47 10.19 11.05
N ASN A 351 9.86 9.50 9.97
CA ASN A 351 10.77 8.34 10.07
C ASN A 351 10.32 7.32 11.13
N ARG A 352 9.02 6.98 11.11
CA ARG A 352 8.38 6.02 12.02
C ARG A 352 7.48 5.06 11.28
N VAL A 353 7.37 3.85 11.79
CA VAL A 353 6.23 2.98 11.50
C VAL A 353 5.36 2.94 12.75
N ARG A 354 4.09 3.26 12.60
CA ARG A 354 3.11 3.23 13.68
C ARG A 354 2.10 2.12 13.50
N VAL A 355 1.48 1.71 14.60
CA VAL A 355 0.44 0.68 14.62
C VAL A 355 -0.78 1.25 15.33
N LEU A 356 -1.93 1.23 14.66
CA LEU A 356 -3.24 1.42 15.28
C LEU A 356 -3.80 0.04 15.63
N ARG A 357 -4.15 -0.16 16.88
CA ARG A 357 -4.72 -1.41 17.40
C ARG A 357 -5.75 -1.15 18.49
N ALA A 358 -6.55 -2.17 18.80
CA ALA A 358 -7.41 -2.14 19.98
C ALA A 358 -6.54 -2.07 21.25
N THR A 359 -6.98 -1.27 22.24
CA THR A 359 -6.34 -1.26 23.56
C THR A 359 -6.55 -2.62 24.23
N PRO A 360 -5.52 -3.22 24.84
CA PRO A 360 -5.61 -4.51 25.50
C PRO A 360 -6.64 -4.56 26.64
#